data_ffb6d3e8659dda8ba916763724339ea5
#
_entry.id   ffb6d3e8659dda8ba916763724339ea5
#
_cell.length_a   1.000
_cell.length_b   1.000
_cell.length_c   1.000
_cell.angle_alpha   90.00
_cell.angle_beta   90.00
_cell.angle_gamma   90.00
#
_symmetry.space_group_name_H-M   'P 1'
#
loop_
_entity.id
_entity.type
_entity.pdbx_description
1 polymer ?
#
loop_
_entity_poly.entity_id
_entity_poly.type
_entity_poly.pdbx_seq_one_letter_code
_entity_poly.pdbx_strand_id
1 'polypeptide(L)'
;MLIGQDARDIPAIMHLLRPRVWPLPGGALAAINTALWDLAGRDAEQPVYELLGAERHEIHAYASTPMLKDVASYVEFGEQLVAQGYHAIKLHTWCIPEQDVELARVMRHEFGDRVELMLDAENNYDRESAL
;
A
#
# COMPACT_ATOMS: atom_id res chain seq x y z
N MET A 1 -8.84 -10.02 -29.84
CA MET A 1 -8.52 -11.16 -28.97
C MET A 1 -9.51 -11.31 -27.79
N LEU A 2 -9.92 -10.21 -27.15
CA LEU A 2 -10.95 -10.26 -26.10
C LEU A 2 -12.39 -10.16 -26.64
N ILE A 3 -12.57 -9.62 -27.82
CA ILE A 3 -13.90 -9.50 -28.45
C ILE A 3 -14.49 -10.89 -28.65
N GLY A 4 -15.70 -11.10 -28.16
CA GLY A 4 -16.40 -12.37 -28.21
C GLY A 4 -16.15 -13.29 -27.01
N GLN A 5 -15.29 -12.91 -26.06
CA GLN A 5 -15.14 -13.63 -24.78
C GLN A 5 -16.21 -13.18 -23.78
N ASP A 6 -16.63 -14.07 -22.89
CA ASP A 6 -17.51 -13.70 -21.77
C ASP A 6 -16.66 -13.00 -20.69
N ALA A 7 -16.92 -11.73 -20.46
CA ALA A 7 -16.17 -10.92 -19.47
C ALA A 7 -16.33 -11.43 -18.02
N ARG A 8 -17.33 -12.29 -17.75
CA ARG A 8 -17.54 -12.91 -16.43
C ARG A 8 -16.60 -14.09 -16.18
N ASP A 9 -16.06 -14.70 -17.24
CA ASP A 9 -15.09 -15.78 -17.11
C ASP A 9 -13.66 -15.20 -16.99
N ILE A 10 -13.42 -14.52 -15.86
CA ILE A 10 -12.12 -13.88 -15.57
C ILE A 10 -10.96 -14.88 -15.64
N PRO A 11 -11.06 -16.11 -15.05
CA PRO A 11 -9.98 -17.10 -15.14
C PRO A 11 -9.63 -17.47 -16.59
N ALA A 12 -10.60 -17.71 -17.46
CA ALA A 12 -10.36 -18.05 -18.87
C ALA A 12 -9.69 -16.89 -19.62
N ILE A 13 -10.15 -15.65 -19.40
CA ILE A 13 -9.55 -14.46 -20.01
C ILE A 13 -8.10 -14.29 -19.54
N MET A 14 -7.84 -14.42 -18.25
CA MET A 14 -6.50 -14.28 -17.70
C MET A 14 -5.56 -15.39 -18.19
N HIS A 15 -6.05 -16.60 -18.32
CA HIS A 15 -5.30 -17.71 -18.90
C HIS A 15 -4.96 -17.45 -20.39
N LEU A 16 -5.91 -16.91 -21.16
CA LEU A 16 -5.72 -16.55 -22.56
C LEU A 16 -4.66 -15.43 -22.73
N LEU A 17 -4.62 -14.46 -21.82
CA LEU A 17 -3.76 -13.29 -21.91
C LEU A 17 -2.34 -13.55 -21.45
N ARG A 18 -2.13 -14.29 -20.36
CA ARG A 18 -0.81 -14.49 -19.73
C ARG A 18 0.32 -14.83 -20.71
N PRO A 19 0.18 -15.81 -21.62
CA PRO A 19 1.27 -16.14 -22.54
C PRO A 19 1.56 -15.07 -23.58
N ARG A 20 0.61 -14.16 -23.83
CA ARG A 20 0.65 -13.17 -24.90
C ARG A 20 1.15 -11.79 -24.45
N VAL A 21 1.16 -11.54 -23.14
CA VAL A 21 1.60 -10.26 -22.54
C VAL A 21 3.02 -10.34 -22.02
N TRP A 22 3.69 -11.49 -22.18
CA TRP A 22 5.06 -11.70 -21.71
C TRP A 22 6.07 -10.59 -22.11
N PRO A 23 6.07 -10.00 -23.30
CA PRO A 23 6.98 -8.91 -23.62
C PRO A 23 6.50 -7.53 -23.17
N LEU A 24 5.28 -7.42 -22.61
CA LEU A 24 4.72 -6.14 -22.16
C LEU A 24 4.95 -5.94 -20.65
N PRO A 25 5.07 -4.68 -20.19
CA PRO A 25 5.07 -4.39 -18.77
C PRO A 25 3.86 -5.01 -18.08
N GLY A 26 4.05 -5.65 -16.93
CA GLY A 26 2.99 -6.35 -16.18
C GLY A 26 1.74 -5.51 -15.86
N GLY A 27 1.87 -4.18 -15.91
CA GLY A 27 0.78 -3.23 -15.72
C GLY A 27 -0.40 -3.40 -16.68
N ALA A 28 -0.17 -3.80 -17.92
CA ALA A 28 -1.26 -3.98 -18.90
C ALA A 28 -2.19 -5.15 -18.50
N LEU A 29 -1.60 -6.27 -18.03
CA LEU A 29 -2.38 -7.41 -17.56
C LEU A 29 -3.12 -7.10 -16.26
N ALA A 30 -2.48 -6.38 -15.34
CA ALA A 30 -3.09 -5.92 -14.11
C ALA A 30 -4.30 -5.00 -14.37
N ALA A 31 -4.15 -4.04 -15.30
CA ALA A 31 -5.24 -3.14 -15.67
C ALA A 31 -6.46 -3.88 -16.22
N ILE A 32 -6.25 -4.86 -17.11
CA ILE A 32 -7.34 -5.69 -17.64
C ILE A 32 -8.00 -6.51 -16.51
N ASN A 33 -7.21 -7.12 -15.65
CA ASN A 33 -7.74 -7.91 -14.53
C ASN A 33 -8.58 -7.05 -13.58
N THR A 34 -8.09 -5.86 -13.23
CA THR A 34 -8.83 -4.92 -12.39
C THR A 34 -10.15 -4.49 -13.04
N ALA A 35 -10.14 -4.19 -14.35
CA ALA A 35 -11.34 -3.81 -15.08
C ALA A 35 -12.38 -4.94 -15.14
N LEU A 36 -11.94 -6.20 -15.27
CA LEU A 36 -12.85 -7.37 -15.26
C LEU A 36 -13.48 -7.57 -13.88
N TRP A 37 -12.72 -7.40 -12.79
CA TRP A 37 -13.26 -7.47 -11.44
C TRP A 37 -14.20 -6.30 -11.11
N ASP A 38 -13.89 -5.08 -11.59
CA ASP A 38 -14.79 -3.92 -11.44
C ASP A 38 -16.13 -4.18 -12.17
N LEU A 39 -16.07 -4.73 -13.39
CA LEU A 39 -17.25 -5.11 -14.15
C LEU A 39 -18.08 -6.19 -13.41
N ALA A 40 -17.41 -7.23 -12.88
CA ALA A 40 -18.07 -8.28 -12.11
C ALA A 40 -18.75 -7.74 -10.85
N GLY A 41 -18.09 -6.82 -10.13
CA GLY A 41 -18.66 -6.17 -8.96
C GLY A 41 -19.90 -5.34 -9.28
N ARG A 42 -19.87 -4.59 -10.39
CA ARG A 42 -21.03 -3.80 -10.87
C ARG A 42 -22.18 -4.69 -11.33
N ASP A 43 -21.88 -5.76 -12.05
CA ASP A 43 -22.90 -6.72 -12.53
C ASP A 43 -23.58 -7.45 -11.37
N ALA A 44 -22.83 -7.78 -10.32
CA ALA A 44 -23.33 -8.43 -9.11
C ALA A 44 -23.93 -7.45 -8.09
N GLU A 45 -23.78 -6.14 -8.28
CA GLU A 45 -24.11 -5.09 -7.30
C GLU A 45 -23.43 -5.31 -5.93
N GLN A 46 -22.20 -5.85 -5.95
CA GLN A 46 -21.42 -6.18 -4.76
C GLN A 46 -20.00 -5.61 -4.86
N PRO A 47 -19.39 -5.23 -3.74
CA PRO A 47 -17.99 -4.85 -3.75
C PRO A 47 -17.09 -6.04 -4.08
N VAL A 48 -15.99 -5.78 -4.78
CA VAL A 48 -15.09 -6.83 -5.28
C VAL A 48 -14.54 -7.71 -4.15
N TYR A 49 -14.30 -7.14 -2.96
CA TYR A 49 -13.77 -7.92 -1.84
C TYR A 49 -14.75 -9.03 -1.39
N GLU A 50 -16.05 -8.80 -1.49
CA GLU A 50 -17.06 -9.82 -1.19
C GLU A 50 -17.05 -10.93 -2.25
N LEU A 51 -16.94 -10.57 -3.54
CA LEU A 51 -16.81 -11.55 -4.62
C LEU A 51 -15.53 -12.40 -4.49
N LEU A 52 -14.51 -11.86 -3.88
CA LEU A 52 -13.26 -12.57 -3.58
C LEU A 52 -13.33 -13.41 -2.30
N GLY A 53 -14.49 -13.44 -1.62
CA GLY A 53 -14.70 -14.25 -0.42
C GLY A 53 -14.08 -13.67 0.83
N ALA A 54 -14.07 -12.35 0.97
CA ALA A 54 -13.51 -11.70 2.16
C ALA A 54 -14.30 -12.07 3.42
N GLU A 55 -13.58 -12.40 4.47
CA GLU A 55 -14.13 -12.71 5.79
C GLU A 55 -14.15 -11.49 6.73
N ARG A 56 -13.49 -10.39 6.32
CA ARG A 56 -13.36 -9.16 7.10
C ARG A 56 -13.87 -7.96 6.33
N HIS A 57 -14.62 -7.09 7.01
CA HIS A 57 -15.14 -5.84 6.45
C HIS A 57 -14.29 -4.63 6.85
N GLU A 58 -13.40 -4.80 7.82
CA GLU A 58 -12.49 -3.78 8.31
C GLU A 58 -11.06 -4.31 8.34
N ILE A 59 -10.11 -3.44 8.05
CA ILE A 59 -8.68 -3.73 8.11
C ILE A 59 -7.97 -2.55 8.78
N HIS A 60 -7.02 -2.87 9.68
CA HIS A 60 -6.20 -1.85 10.30
C HIS A 60 -5.34 -1.16 9.23
N ALA A 61 -5.41 0.16 9.20
CA ALA A 61 -4.66 0.99 8.26
C ALA A 61 -3.62 1.83 9.00
N TYR A 62 -2.49 2.04 8.37
CA TYR A 62 -1.52 3.05 8.79
C TYR A 62 -1.47 4.19 7.77
N ALA A 63 -1.13 5.38 8.23
CA ALA A 63 -0.78 6.50 7.35
C ALA A 63 0.70 6.42 6.97
N SER A 64 1.00 6.40 5.68
CA SER A 64 2.38 6.46 5.19
C SER A 64 2.76 7.92 4.92
N THR A 65 3.84 8.40 5.55
CA THR A 65 4.32 9.76 5.28
C THR A 65 5.03 9.82 3.91
N PRO A 66 5.03 10.97 3.25
CA PRO A 66 6.06 11.25 2.26
C PRO A 66 7.41 11.41 2.94
N MET A 67 8.51 11.43 2.17
CA MET A 67 9.80 11.90 2.66
C MET A 67 9.71 13.41 2.93
N LEU A 68 9.91 13.82 4.18
CA LEU A 68 9.85 15.22 4.60
C LEU A 68 11.26 15.80 4.80
N LYS A 69 11.34 17.13 4.86
CA LYS A 69 12.63 17.83 4.84
C LYS A 69 13.46 17.68 6.12
N ASP A 70 12.80 17.57 7.29
CA ASP A 70 13.43 17.53 8.61
C ASP A 70 12.51 16.88 9.65
N VAL A 71 13.07 16.56 10.82
CA VAL A 71 12.36 15.92 11.94
C VAL A 71 11.14 16.72 12.40
N ALA A 72 11.26 18.06 12.47
CA ALA A 72 10.16 18.93 12.90
C ALA A 72 8.95 18.79 11.97
N SER A 73 9.18 18.68 10.67
CA SER A 73 8.11 18.45 9.67
C SER A 73 7.42 17.10 9.84
N TYR A 74 8.15 16.05 10.24
CA TYR A 74 7.54 14.75 10.56
C TYR A 74 6.67 14.83 11.81
N VAL A 75 7.10 15.56 12.85
CA VAL A 75 6.30 15.75 14.06
C VAL A 75 5.00 16.50 13.72
N GLU A 76 5.09 17.63 13.02
CA GLU A 76 3.93 18.41 12.62
C GLU A 76 2.95 17.59 11.77
N PHE A 77 3.47 16.84 10.79
CA PHE A 77 2.65 15.98 9.95
C PHE A 77 2.02 14.82 10.74
N GLY A 78 2.77 14.24 11.67
CA GLY A 78 2.27 13.21 12.58
C GLY A 78 1.11 13.69 13.45
N GLU A 79 1.19 14.92 13.99
CA GLU A 79 0.09 15.53 14.73
C GLU A 79 -1.16 15.70 13.87
N GLN A 80 -1.00 16.11 12.60
CA GLN A 80 -2.13 16.21 11.67
C GLN A 80 -2.77 14.85 11.40
N LEU A 81 -1.97 13.79 11.27
CA LEU A 81 -2.48 12.43 11.07
C LEU A 81 -3.22 11.90 12.30
N VAL A 82 -2.69 12.15 13.49
CA VAL A 82 -3.37 11.80 14.76
C VAL A 82 -4.69 12.54 14.90
N ALA A 83 -4.73 13.82 14.55
CA ALA A 83 -5.96 14.62 14.55
C ALA A 83 -7.00 14.10 13.54
N GLN A 84 -6.58 13.43 12.48
CA GLN A 84 -7.46 12.73 11.52
C GLN A 84 -7.89 11.33 11.99
N GLY A 85 -7.41 10.86 13.15
CA GLY A 85 -7.79 9.57 13.72
C GLY A 85 -6.87 8.40 13.38
N TYR A 86 -5.70 8.65 12.78
CA TYR A 86 -4.71 7.59 12.57
C TYR A 86 -3.98 7.26 13.88
N HIS A 87 -3.87 5.96 14.16
CA HIS A 87 -3.14 5.42 15.32
C HIS A 87 -1.89 4.62 14.92
N ALA A 88 -1.60 4.53 13.64
CA ALA A 88 -0.41 3.90 13.09
C ALA A 88 0.17 4.77 11.99
N ILE A 89 1.46 5.05 12.06
CA ILE A 89 2.19 5.91 11.11
C ILE A 89 3.43 5.17 10.63
N LYS A 90 3.59 5.06 9.31
CA LYS A 90 4.79 4.56 8.68
C LYS A 90 5.62 5.74 8.17
N LEU A 91 6.80 5.90 8.73
CA LEU A 91 7.76 6.93 8.37
C LEU A 91 8.52 6.52 7.11
N HIS A 92 8.34 7.25 6.03
CA HIS A 92 9.18 7.13 4.83
C HIS A 92 10.39 8.02 5.04
N THR A 93 11.54 7.42 5.31
CA THR A 93 12.72 8.13 5.85
C THR A 93 13.70 8.55 4.77
N TRP A 94 14.79 9.22 5.18
CA TRP A 94 15.87 9.64 4.26
C TRP A 94 16.81 8.50 3.87
N CYS A 95 16.64 7.33 4.49
CA CYS A 95 17.48 6.14 4.28
C CYS A 95 18.93 6.40 4.72
N ILE A 96 19.11 7.22 5.75
CA ILE A 96 20.37 7.54 6.40
C ILE A 96 20.26 7.07 7.86
N PRO A 97 20.92 5.96 8.25
CA PRO A 97 20.70 5.29 9.52
C PRO A 97 20.72 6.20 10.74
N GLU A 98 21.72 7.09 10.85
CA GLU A 98 21.87 7.98 12.00
C GLU A 98 20.73 9.00 12.11
N GLN A 99 20.26 9.52 10.97
CA GLN A 99 19.16 10.47 10.92
C GLN A 99 17.82 9.78 11.17
N ASP A 100 17.66 8.57 10.64
CA ASP A 100 16.43 7.81 10.77
C ASP A 100 16.23 7.28 12.20
N VAL A 101 17.31 6.92 12.89
CA VAL A 101 17.29 6.59 14.32
C VAL A 101 16.87 7.79 15.16
N GLU A 102 17.41 8.97 14.87
CA GLU A 102 17.02 10.20 15.57
C GLU A 102 15.56 10.57 15.29
N LEU A 103 15.11 10.45 14.04
CA LEU A 103 13.71 10.63 13.68
C LEU A 103 12.81 9.69 14.48
N ALA A 104 13.13 8.39 14.50
CA ALA A 104 12.35 7.40 15.24
C ALA A 104 12.30 7.69 16.74
N ARG A 105 13.41 8.14 17.32
CA ARG A 105 13.50 8.53 18.73
C ARG A 105 12.62 9.73 19.05
N VAL A 106 12.68 10.79 18.23
CA VAL A 106 11.85 11.98 18.43
C VAL A 106 10.37 11.65 18.24
N MET A 107 10.00 10.93 17.17
CA MET A 107 8.60 10.52 16.94
C MET A 107 8.06 9.66 18.10
N ARG A 108 8.87 8.74 18.64
CA ARG A 108 8.48 7.95 19.81
C ARG A 108 8.33 8.80 21.07
N HIS A 109 9.20 9.79 21.25
CA HIS A 109 9.10 10.72 22.37
C HIS A 109 7.81 11.55 22.32
N GLU A 110 7.49 12.13 21.16
CA GLU A 110 6.32 12.99 20.97
C GLU A 110 4.99 12.23 21.05
N PHE A 111 4.92 11.06 20.41
CA PHE A 111 3.65 10.33 20.30
C PHE A 111 3.48 9.24 21.35
N GLY A 112 4.55 8.81 22.02
CA GLY A 112 4.50 7.76 23.03
C GLY A 112 3.85 6.47 22.48
N ASP A 113 3.06 5.81 23.32
CA ASP A 113 2.33 4.60 22.95
C ASP A 113 0.98 4.88 22.26
N ARG A 114 0.64 6.15 22.03
CA ARG A 114 -0.60 6.54 21.33
C ARG A 114 -0.56 6.19 19.84
N VAL A 115 0.63 6.01 19.29
CA VAL A 115 0.85 5.76 17.87
C VAL A 115 1.78 4.56 17.69
N GLU A 116 1.35 3.61 16.89
CA GLU A 116 2.22 2.57 16.35
C GLU A 116 3.13 3.18 15.28
N LEU A 117 4.44 3.08 15.47
CA LEU A 117 5.43 3.62 14.53
C LEU A 117 6.07 2.50 13.74
N MET A 118 6.12 2.69 12.44
CA MET A 118 6.83 1.85 11.47
C MET A 118 7.84 2.71 10.74
N LEU A 119 8.96 2.11 10.34
CA LEU A 119 9.99 2.77 9.55
C LEU A 119 10.16 2.05 8.23
N ASP A 120 10.15 2.80 7.14
CA ASP A 120 10.35 2.29 5.80
C ASP A 120 11.58 2.98 5.17
N ALA A 121 12.71 2.30 5.23
CA ALA A 121 13.95 2.71 4.58
C ALA A 121 14.07 2.17 3.14
N GLU A 122 12.94 1.74 2.55
CA GLU A 122 12.90 1.08 1.25
C GLU A 122 13.88 -0.12 1.20
N ASN A 123 14.79 -0.18 0.29
CA ASN A 123 15.80 -1.24 0.19
C ASN A 123 17.21 -0.67 0.39
N ASN A 124 17.34 0.45 1.11
CA ASN A 124 18.59 1.19 1.19
C ASN A 124 19.50 0.81 2.37
N TYR A 125 19.00 -0.03 3.28
CA TYR A 125 19.81 -0.54 4.39
C TYR A 125 20.44 -1.88 4.02
N ASP A 126 21.71 -2.04 4.32
CA ASP A 126 22.34 -3.34 4.41
C ASP A 126 22.08 -3.97 5.78
N ARG A 127 22.61 -5.18 5.99
CA ARG A 127 22.38 -5.89 7.25
C ARG A 127 22.98 -5.16 8.47
N GLU A 128 24.10 -4.50 8.29
CA GLU A 128 24.79 -3.79 9.39
C GLU A 128 24.03 -2.55 9.79
N SER A 129 23.53 -1.80 8.80
CA SER A 129 22.73 -0.58 9.01
C SER A 129 21.34 -0.86 9.58
N ALA A 130 20.81 -2.07 9.39
CA ALA A 130 19.48 -2.45 9.85
C ALA A 130 19.44 -2.99 11.29
N LEU A 131 20.59 -3.23 11.91
CA LEU A 131 20.74 -3.76 13.27
C LEU A 131 21.12 -2.69 14.29
#